data_7528383e166c6177482c4561ee5fa7c3
#
_entry.id   7528383e166c6177482c4561ee5fa7c3
#
_cell.length_a   1.000
_cell.length_b   1.000
_cell.length_c   1.000
_cell.angle_alpha   90.00
_cell.angle_beta   90.00
_cell.angle_gamma   90.00
#
_symmetry.space_group_name_H-M   'P 1'
#
loop_
_entity.id
_entity.type
_entity.pdbx_description
1 polymer ?
#
loop_
_entity_poly.entity_id
_entity_poly.type
_entity_poly.pdbx_seq_one_letter_code
_entity_poly.pdbx_strand_id
1 'polypeptide(L)'
;MAQGRVIPLLGAGVNLCGRPTDASWLNGAYLPSAGELARHLADRFDYPRDETLDLVRVSEYAYVMSGSGPLYEELHQVFDADYPISPLHRFLAGLPGRLEQANQPRRCQLIVTTNYDDALERAFREAGEPFDLVCYITEGAHRGKFAHWPPEGEPTLIEIPNEYEKLRPGEQSVILKIHGAIDRAGPEAEWDSYVITEDHYIDYLTRTEIQNLVPVMLAMQLRRSHFLFLGYSMRDWNLRVILHRIWGEQKLRYKSWAIQRDPDKLEREFWGLRGVDIYDVPLEEYVPALEAALAELQQMPAGP
;
A
#
# COMPACT_ATOMS: atom_id res chain seq x y z
N MET A 1 -3.75 -16.53 1.80
CA MET A 1 -4.00 -15.95 0.46
C MET A 1 -4.90 -16.88 -0.37
N ALA A 2 -4.51 -18.11 -0.68
CA ALA A 2 -5.33 -19.04 -1.48
C ALA A 2 -6.78 -19.28 -0.98
N GLN A 3 -7.07 -19.06 0.29
CA GLN A 3 -8.43 -19.13 0.84
C GLN A 3 -9.19 -17.79 0.85
N GLY A 4 -8.60 -16.70 0.35
CA GLY A 4 -9.19 -15.37 0.31
C GLY A 4 -9.40 -14.71 1.68
N ARG A 5 -8.71 -15.19 2.74
CA ARG A 5 -8.85 -14.68 4.11
C ARG A 5 -7.68 -13.85 4.59
N VAL A 6 -6.68 -13.62 3.75
CA VAL A 6 -5.49 -12.84 4.08
C VAL A 6 -5.44 -11.62 3.17
N ILE A 7 -5.36 -10.45 3.77
CA ILE A 7 -5.18 -9.16 3.08
C ILE A 7 -3.70 -8.80 3.16
N PRO A 8 -2.97 -8.74 2.03
CA PRO A 8 -1.66 -8.12 1.99
C PRO A 8 -1.78 -6.62 2.29
N LEU A 9 -0.93 -6.12 3.20
CA LEU A 9 -0.78 -4.70 3.50
C LEU A 9 0.66 -4.30 3.16
N LEU A 10 0.80 -3.45 2.12
CA LEU A 10 2.08 -3.15 1.50
C LEU A 10 2.57 -1.77 1.92
N GLY A 11 3.82 -1.70 2.40
CA GLY A 11 4.55 -0.47 2.63
C GLY A 11 5.68 -0.27 1.62
N ALA A 12 6.39 0.87 1.70
CA ALA A 12 7.43 1.26 0.73
C ALA A 12 8.57 0.24 0.56
N GLY A 13 8.84 -0.58 1.58
CA GLY A 13 9.86 -1.62 1.49
C GLY A 13 9.60 -2.70 0.45
N VAL A 14 8.36 -2.88 -0.05
CA VAL A 14 8.09 -3.82 -1.15
C VAL A 14 8.73 -3.39 -2.46
N ASN A 15 8.93 -2.08 -2.65
CA ASN A 15 9.60 -1.51 -3.81
C ASN A 15 11.11 -1.79 -3.81
N LEU A 16 11.68 -2.12 -2.64
CA LEU A 16 13.07 -2.47 -2.50
C LEU A 16 13.34 -3.96 -2.73
N CYS A 17 12.30 -4.79 -2.79
CA CYS A 17 12.43 -6.22 -3.04
C CYS A 17 12.97 -6.48 -4.45
N GLY A 18 14.17 -7.08 -4.54
CA GLY A 18 14.88 -7.31 -5.79
C GLY A 18 15.73 -6.14 -6.28
N ARG A 19 15.78 -5.03 -5.55
CA ARG A 19 16.73 -3.94 -5.81
C ARG A 19 18.13 -4.37 -5.34
N PRO A 20 19.18 -4.24 -6.18
CA PRO A 20 20.54 -4.50 -5.74
C PRO A 20 20.92 -3.67 -4.49
N THR A 21 21.66 -4.27 -3.57
CA THR A 21 22.00 -3.63 -2.29
C THR A 21 22.94 -2.42 -2.44
N ASP A 22 23.67 -2.34 -3.54
CA ASP A 22 24.54 -1.22 -3.93
C ASP A 22 23.83 -0.17 -4.80
N ALA A 23 22.59 -0.44 -5.22
CA ALA A 23 21.83 0.50 -6.01
C ALA A 23 21.27 1.62 -5.13
N SER A 24 21.43 2.85 -5.58
CA SER A 24 20.76 4.01 -5.00
C SER A 24 19.61 4.46 -5.92
N TRP A 25 18.68 5.22 -5.36
CA TRP A 25 17.62 5.86 -6.14
C TRP A 25 18.15 6.92 -7.12
N LEU A 26 19.36 7.41 -6.90
CA LEU A 26 20.00 8.41 -7.78
C LEU A 26 19.84 8.02 -9.24
N ASN A 27 19.26 8.92 -10.05
CA ASN A 27 19.00 8.80 -11.48
C ASN A 27 17.76 8.01 -11.91
N GLY A 28 16.76 7.81 -11.03
CA GLY A 28 15.44 7.29 -11.43
C GLY A 28 15.43 5.80 -11.82
N ALA A 29 16.46 5.03 -11.48
CA ALA A 29 16.52 3.61 -11.82
C ALA A 29 15.60 2.74 -10.95
N TYR A 30 15.26 3.20 -9.74
CA TYR A 30 14.41 2.48 -8.77
C TYR A 30 13.54 3.47 -7.99
N LEU A 31 12.41 3.00 -7.46
CA LEU A 31 11.62 3.79 -6.50
C LEU A 31 12.45 4.14 -5.26
N PRO A 32 12.31 5.36 -4.72
CA PRO A 32 13.03 5.75 -3.52
C PRO A 32 12.55 4.99 -2.29
N SER A 33 13.45 4.71 -1.37
CA SER A 33 13.09 4.43 0.02
C SER A 33 12.59 5.72 0.69
N ALA A 34 11.88 5.59 1.81
CA ALA A 34 11.44 6.77 2.59
C ALA A 34 12.60 7.69 2.98
N GLY A 35 13.77 7.11 3.35
CA GLY A 35 14.95 7.90 3.69
C GLY A 35 15.62 8.58 2.49
N GLU A 36 15.57 7.99 1.30
CA GLU A 36 16.06 8.60 0.06
C GLU A 36 15.14 9.75 -0.37
N LEU A 37 13.82 9.54 -0.28
CA LEU A 37 12.84 10.59 -0.57
C LEU A 37 12.96 11.75 0.43
N ALA A 38 13.10 11.47 1.72
CA ALA A 38 13.31 12.51 2.74
C ALA A 38 14.56 13.34 2.45
N ARG A 39 15.64 12.70 2.05
CA ARG A 39 16.91 13.39 1.71
C ARG A 39 16.75 14.26 0.46
N HIS A 40 16.07 13.74 -0.55
CA HIS A 40 15.79 14.50 -1.78
C HIS A 40 14.94 15.74 -1.50
N LEU A 41 13.84 15.59 -0.76
CA LEU A 41 12.97 16.73 -0.39
C LEU A 41 13.71 17.70 0.51
N ALA A 42 14.57 17.25 1.43
CA ALA A 42 15.40 18.10 2.28
C ALA A 42 16.36 18.98 1.45
N ASP A 43 17.02 18.38 0.46
CA ASP A 43 17.90 19.12 -0.45
C ASP A 43 17.11 20.06 -1.37
N ARG A 44 15.94 19.66 -1.82
CA ARG A 44 15.09 20.44 -2.74
C ARG A 44 14.47 21.68 -2.09
N PHE A 45 14.10 21.57 -0.79
CA PHE A 45 13.40 22.62 -0.04
C PHE A 45 14.27 23.30 1.01
N ASP A 46 15.59 23.15 0.96
CA ASP A 46 16.55 23.75 1.90
C ASP A 46 16.24 23.45 3.38
N TYR A 47 15.88 22.19 3.68
CA TYR A 47 15.61 21.74 5.04
C TYR A 47 16.85 21.91 5.94
N PRO A 48 16.70 22.40 7.20
CA PRO A 48 17.83 22.64 8.09
C PRO A 48 18.64 21.37 8.35
N ARG A 49 19.97 21.43 8.18
CA ARG A 49 20.88 20.28 8.26
C ARG A 49 21.11 19.73 9.67
N ASP A 50 20.78 20.49 10.68
CA ASP A 50 20.90 20.16 12.12
C ASP A 50 19.63 19.48 12.67
N GLU A 51 18.57 19.42 11.87
CA GLU A 51 17.32 18.76 12.20
C GLU A 51 17.30 17.27 11.81
N THR A 52 16.41 16.53 12.46
CA THR A 52 16.22 15.10 12.16
C THR A 52 15.67 14.88 10.77
N LEU A 53 16.34 14.09 9.97
CA LEU A 53 15.91 13.74 8.62
C LEU A 53 14.84 12.64 8.67
N ASP A 54 13.59 13.06 8.79
CA ASP A 54 12.39 12.22 8.77
C ASP A 54 11.46 12.67 7.66
N LEU A 55 10.87 11.73 6.90
CA LEU A 55 10.08 12.07 5.70
C LEU A 55 8.88 12.95 6.03
N VAL A 56 8.18 12.66 7.13
CA VAL A 56 6.98 13.41 7.52
C VAL A 56 7.34 14.83 7.90
N ARG A 57 8.40 15.01 8.70
CA ARG A 57 8.88 16.34 9.11
C ARG A 57 9.44 17.17 7.96
N VAL A 58 10.22 16.54 7.08
CA VAL A 58 10.75 17.23 5.89
C VAL A 58 9.62 17.67 4.96
N SER A 59 8.62 16.82 4.77
CA SER A 59 7.44 17.14 3.95
C SER A 59 6.59 18.24 4.58
N GLU A 60 6.42 18.23 5.91
CA GLU A 60 5.75 19.31 6.64
C GLU A 60 6.47 20.64 6.46
N TYR A 61 7.81 20.64 6.60
CA TYR A 61 8.62 21.83 6.38
C TYR A 61 8.44 22.38 4.94
N ALA A 62 8.53 21.49 3.94
CA ALA A 62 8.33 21.88 2.54
C ALA A 62 6.93 22.48 2.31
N TYR A 63 5.91 21.86 2.90
CA TYR A 63 4.52 22.32 2.85
C TYR A 63 4.33 23.71 3.48
N VAL A 64 4.87 23.91 4.69
CA VAL A 64 4.75 25.19 5.42
C VAL A 64 5.53 26.32 4.73
N MET A 65 6.75 26.02 4.24
CA MET A 65 7.63 27.03 3.67
C MET A 65 7.30 27.37 2.21
N SER A 66 6.78 26.43 1.44
CA SER A 66 6.57 26.59 0.00
C SER A 66 5.12 26.39 -0.46
N GLY A 67 4.25 25.86 0.41
CA GLY A 67 2.87 25.52 0.07
C GLY A 67 2.71 24.09 -0.48
N SER A 68 1.45 23.63 -0.62
CA SER A 68 1.14 22.30 -1.14
C SER A 68 1.57 22.11 -2.60
N GLY A 69 1.37 23.10 -3.45
CA GLY A 69 1.66 23.02 -4.88
C GLY A 69 3.09 22.56 -5.19
N PRO A 70 4.14 23.27 -4.76
CA PRO A 70 5.53 22.88 -5.00
C PRO A 70 5.89 21.50 -4.42
N LEU A 71 5.34 21.12 -3.26
CA LEU A 71 5.56 19.79 -2.69
C LEU A 71 4.92 18.69 -3.56
N TYR A 72 3.67 18.87 -3.98
CA TYR A 72 2.95 17.92 -4.83
C TYR A 72 3.57 17.79 -6.21
N GLU A 73 4.00 18.91 -6.81
CA GLU A 73 4.71 18.91 -8.08
C GLU A 73 6.02 18.11 -8.00
N GLU A 74 6.80 18.27 -6.92
CA GLU A 74 8.02 17.49 -6.71
C GLU A 74 7.74 16.02 -6.49
N LEU A 75 6.72 15.68 -5.70
CA LEU A 75 6.31 14.28 -5.48
C LEU A 75 5.80 13.65 -6.78
N HIS A 76 5.03 14.39 -7.58
CA HIS A 76 4.60 13.94 -8.89
C HIS A 76 5.80 13.60 -9.78
N GLN A 77 6.78 14.51 -9.90
CA GLN A 77 8.01 14.30 -10.68
C GLN A 77 8.79 13.06 -10.20
N VAL A 78 8.84 12.81 -8.89
CA VAL A 78 9.50 11.63 -8.33
C VAL A 78 8.77 10.36 -8.71
N PHE A 79 7.44 10.33 -8.67
CA PHE A 79 6.67 9.10 -8.89
C PHE A 79 6.22 8.91 -10.34
N ASP A 80 6.26 9.94 -11.20
CA ASP A 80 5.92 9.85 -12.63
C ASP A 80 7.08 9.26 -13.46
N ALA A 81 7.43 8.00 -13.18
CA ALA A 81 8.44 7.26 -13.92
C ALA A 81 8.12 5.76 -13.95
N ASP A 82 8.59 5.08 -15.01
CA ASP A 82 8.40 3.64 -15.18
C ASP A 82 9.46 2.84 -14.40
N TYR A 83 9.34 2.87 -13.07
CA TYR A 83 10.22 2.10 -12.20
C TYR A 83 10.03 0.59 -12.35
N PRO A 84 11.07 -0.22 -12.09
CA PRO A 84 10.98 -1.67 -12.15
C PRO A 84 9.92 -2.21 -11.17
N ILE A 85 9.11 -3.14 -11.65
CA ILE A 85 8.12 -3.84 -10.85
C ILE A 85 8.84 -4.90 -10.01
N SER A 86 8.63 -4.90 -8.69
CA SER A 86 9.27 -5.86 -7.79
C SER A 86 8.73 -7.30 -7.98
N PRO A 87 9.52 -8.33 -7.63
CA PRO A 87 9.04 -9.71 -7.64
C PRO A 87 7.77 -9.93 -6.83
N LEU A 88 7.61 -9.23 -5.70
CA LEU A 88 6.41 -9.32 -4.87
C LEU A 88 5.17 -8.78 -5.57
N HIS A 89 5.28 -7.65 -6.28
CA HIS A 89 4.16 -7.10 -7.06
C HIS A 89 3.71 -8.08 -8.14
N ARG A 90 4.67 -8.68 -8.89
CA ARG A 90 4.37 -9.71 -9.90
C ARG A 90 3.74 -10.97 -9.29
N PHE A 91 4.20 -11.38 -8.11
CA PHE A 91 3.61 -12.51 -7.39
C PHE A 91 2.14 -12.23 -7.05
N LEU A 92 1.86 -11.08 -6.44
CA LEU A 92 0.49 -10.71 -6.03
C LEU A 92 -0.43 -10.55 -7.24
N ALA A 93 0.01 -9.86 -8.27
CA ALA A 93 -0.78 -9.65 -9.48
C ALA A 93 -1.09 -10.98 -10.20
N GLY A 94 -0.11 -11.88 -10.31
CA GLY A 94 -0.28 -13.17 -10.98
C GLY A 94 -1.00 -14.24 -10.14
N LEU A 95 -1.25 -14.01 -8.84
CA LEU A 95 -1.79 -15.03 -7.95
C LEU A 95 -3.19 -15.56 -8.37
N PRO A 96 -4.17 -14.73 -8.82
CA PRO A 96 -5.47 -15.24 -9.24
C PRO A 96 -5.39 -16.25 -10.39
N GLY A 97 -4.64 -15.91 -11.45
CA GLY A 97 -4.45 -16.79 -12.59
C GLY A 97 -3.63 -18.05 -12.27
N ARG A 98 -2.61 -17.94 -11.39
CA ARG A 98 -1.82 -19.09 -10.94
C ARG A 98 -2.64 -20.07 -10.10
N LEU A 99 -3.58 -19.60 -9.27
CA LEU A 99 -4.51 -20.45 -8.51
C LEU A 99 -5.43 -21.21 -9.47
N GLU A 100 -5.94 -20.55 -10.51
CA GLU A 100 -6.77 -21.20 -11.52
C GLU A 100 -6.00 -22.29 -12.28
N GLN A 101 -4.75 -22.02 -12.68
CA GLN A 101 -3.85 -23.01 -13.28
C GLN A 101 -3.55 -24.21 -12.36
N ALA A 102 -3.62 -23.99 -11.03
CA ALA A 102 -3.47 -25.01 -10.00
C ALA A 102 -4.78 -25.79 -9.72
N ASN A 103 -5.81 -25.66 -10.57
CA ASN A 103 -7.15 -26.18 -10.32
C ASN A 103 -7.77 -25.76 -8.97
N GLN A 104 -7.31 -24.64 -8.44
CA GLN A 104 -7.90 -23.99 -7.28
C GLN A 104 -8.92 -22.94 -7.72
N PRO A 105 -9.93 -22.62 -6.91
CA PRO A 105 -10.84 -21.53 -7.22
C PRO A 105 -10.08 -20.23 -7.44
N ARG A 106 -10.35 -19.53 -8.54
CA ARG A 106 -9.84 -18.18 -8.76
C ARG A 106 -10.22 -17.30 -7.55
N ARG A 107 -9.25 -16.60 -6.99
CA ARG A 107 -9.44 -15.75 -5.81
C ARG A 107 -8.97 -14.34 -6.12
N CYS A 108 -9.94 -13.46 -6.26
CA CYS A 108 -9.69 -12.04 -6.30
C CYS A 108 -9.24 -11.57 -4.91
N GLN A 109 -8.32 -10.62 -4.88
CA GLN A 109 -7.66 -10.17 -3.66
C GLN A 109 -8.12 -8.75 -3.32
N LEU A 110 -8.25 -8.45 -2.02
CA LEU A 110 -8.14 -7.09 -1.52
C LEU A 110 -6.70 -6.89 -1.08
N ILE A 111 -6.00 -5.93 -1.68
CA ILE A 111 -4.63 -5.53 -1.32
C ILE A 111 -4.71 -4.10 -0.82
N VAL A 112 -4.19 -3.86 0.39
CA VAL A 112 -4.10 -2.50 0.96
C VAL A 112 -2.67 -2.00 0.81
N THR A 113 -2.49 -0.75 0.45
CA THR A 113 -1.14 -0.16 0.38
C THR A 113 -1.13 1.30 0.81
N THR A 114 0.03 1.72 1.35
CA THR A 114 0.35 3.11 1.64
C THR A 114 1.25 3.73 0.58
N ASN A 115 1.65 2.95 -0.43
CA ASN A 115 2.55 3.42 -1.48
C ASN A 115 1.81 4.33 -2.47
N TYR A 116 2.49 5.38 -2.90
CA TYR A 116 1.93 6.35 -3.84
C TYR A 116 2.12 5.93 -5.30
N ASP A 117 3.19 5.17 -5.59
CA ASP A 117 3.56 4.71 -6.94
C ASP A 117 2.53 3.76 -7.56
N ASP A 118 2.62 3.56 -8.87
CA ASP A 118 1.73 2.69 -9.65
C ASP A 118 2.31 1.29 -9.97
N ALA A 119 3.38 0.88 -9.28
CA ALA A 119 4.07 -0.38 -9.59
C ALA A 119 3.18 -1.62 -9.44
N LEU A 120 2.29 -1.63 -8.44
CA LEU A 120 1.34 -2.73 -8.26
C LEU A 120 0.29 -2.75 -9.38
N GLU A 121 -0.26 -1.61 -9.74
CA GLU A 121 -1.23 -1.46 -10.83
C GLU A 121 -0.64 -1.90 -12.18
N ARG A 122 0.61 -1.52 -12.45
CA ARG A 122 1.34 -1.97 -13.64
C ARG A 122 1.57 -3.48 -13.64
N ALA A 123 1.87 -4.07 -12.47
CA ALA A 123 2.00 -5.51 -12.35
C ALA A 123 0.70 -6.24 -12.69
N PHE A 124 -0.45 -5.72 -12.26
CA PHE A 124 -1.77 -6.26 -12.61
C PHE A 124 -2.07 -6.14 -14.10
N ARG A 125 -1.73 -5.00 -14.72
CA ARG A 125 -1.86 -4.82 -16.18
C ARG A 125 -0.95 -5.76 -16.97
N GLU A 126 0.32 -5.92 -16.55
CA GLU A 126 1.26 -6.91 -17.16
C GLU A 126 0.74 -8.34 -17.04
N ALA A 127 0.10 -8.70 -15.93
CA ALA A 127 -0.46 -10.03 -15.71
C ALA A 127 -1.79 -10.26 -16.47
N GLY A 128 -2.37 -9.22 -17.09
CA GLY A 128 -3.69 -9.29 -17.71
C GLY A 128 -4.83 -9.50 -16.70
N GLU A 129 -4.61 -9.13 -15.43
CA GLU A 129 -5.57 -9.29 -14.35
C GLU A 129 -6.35 -8.00 -14.11
N PRO A 130 -7.69 -8.00 -14.30
CA PRO A 130 -8.49 -6.81 -14.03
C PRO A 130 -8.52 -6.49 -12.53
N PHE A 131 -8.54 -5.21 -12.21
CA PHE A 131 -8.60 -4.73 -10.83
C PHE A 131 -9.37 -3.42 -10.72
N ASP A 132 -9.99 -3.22 -9.57
CA ASP A 132 -10.50 -1.93 -9.13
C ASP A 132 -9.41 -1.21 -8.33
N LEU A 133 -9.17 0.07 -8.60
CA LEU A 133 -8.32 0.92 -7.79
C LEU A 133 -9.19 1.86 -6.95
N VAL A 134 -8.97 1.89 -5.64
CA VAL A 134 -9.67 2.77 -4.70
C VAL A 134 -8.63 3.59 -3.94
N CYS A 135 -8.65 4.93 -4.10
CA CYS A 135 -7.66 5.84 -3.53
C CYS A 135 -8.27 6.86 -2.59
N TYR A 136 -7.59 7.13 -1.49
CA TYR A 136 -7.91 8.21 -0.55
C TYR A 136 -7.50 9.57 -1.12
N ILE A 137 -8.33 10.59 -0.92
CA ILE A 137 -8.09 11.97 -1.37
C ILE A 137 -7.73 12.84 -0.18
N THR A 138 -6.55 13.47 -0.22
CA THR A 138 -5.99 14.27 0.87
C THR A 138 -6.34 15.73 0.82
N GLU A 139 -6.59 16.29 -0.36
CA GLU A 139 -6.80 17.73 -0.54
C GLU A 139 -7.97 18.05 -1.46
N GLY A 140 -8.25 19.35 -1.63
CA GLY A 140 -9.29 19.86 -2.51
C GLY A 140 -10.71 19.63 -2.01
N ALA A 141 -11.68 19.77 -2.90
CA ALA A 141 -13.10 19.69 -2.59
C ALA A 141 -13.56 18.31 -2.11
N HIS A 142 -12.77 17.28 -2.41
CA HIS A 142 -13.08 15.88 -2.11
C HIS A 142 -12.25 15.31 -0.96
N ARG A 143 -11.50 16.16 -0.26
CA ARG A 143 -10.65 15.79 0.89
C ARG A 143 -11.38 14.89 1.88
N GLY A 144 -10.75 13.78 2.22
CA GLY A 144 -11.27 12.83 3.21
C GLY A 144 -12.21 11.77 2.64
N LYS A 145 -12.43 11.75 1.34
CA LYS A 145 -13.20 10.72 0.63
C LYS A 145 -12.30 9.75 -0.10
N PHE A 146 -12.89 8.73 -0.69
CA PHE A 146 -12.23 7.84 -1.64
C PHE A 146 -12.78 8.05 -3.04
N ALA A 147 -11.92 7.88 -4.05
CA ALA A 147 -12.33 7.74 -5.44
C ALA A 147 -12.05 6.32 -5.92
N HIS A 148 -12.83 5.85 -6.89
CA HIS A 148 -12.76 4.53 -7.48
C HIS A 148 -12.47 4.64 -8.98
N TRP A 149 -11.41 3.99 -9.42
CA TRP A 149 -11.04 3.77 -10.82
C TRP A 149 -11.39 2.32 -11.18
N PRO A 150 -12.45 2.10 -11.94
CA PRO A 150 -12.78 0.77 -12.46
C PRO A 150 -11.75 0.32 -13.51
N PRO A 151 -11.68 -1.00 -13.84
CA PRO A 151 -10.81 -1.48 -14.91
C PRO A 151 -11.07 -0.81 -16.26
N GLU A 152 -12.33 -0.46 -16.49
CA GLU A 152 -12.79 0.26 -17.69
C GLU A 152 -13.71 1.42 -17.27
N GLY A 153 -13.47 2.60 -17.84
CA GLY A 153 -14.27 3.80 -17.58
C GLY A 153 -13.54 4.87 -16.76
N GLU A 154 -14.27 5.91 -16.43
CA GLU A 154 -13.75 7.09 -15.73
C GLU A 154 -13.77 6.92 -14.21
N PRO A 155 -12.87 7.60 -13.47
CA PRO A 155 -12.88 7.60 -12.02
C PRO A 155 -14.20 8.16 -11.48
N THR A 156 -14.64 7.65 -10.35
CA THR A 156 -15.89 8.06 -9.70
C THR A 156 -15.65 8.29 -8.22
N LEU A 157 -16.09 9.44 -7.71
CA LEU A 157 -16.04 9.73 -6.28
C LEU A 157 -17.01 8.83 -5.50
N ILE A 158 -16.57 8.26 -4.39
CA ILE A 158 -17.40 7.50 -3.47
C ILE A 158 -18.06 8.49 -2.50
N GLU A 159 -19.21 9.04 -2.91
CA GLU A 159 -19.94 10.04 -2.12
C GLU A 159 -20.62 9.42 -0.91
N ILE A 160 -21.31 8.32 -1.10
CA ILE A 160 -22.06 7.60 -0.05
C ILE A 160 -21.60 6.14 -0.03
N PRO A 161 -20.64 5.80 0.85
CA PRO A 161 -20.04 4.46 0.89
C PRO A 161 -21.05 3.31 1.07
N ASN A 162 -22.13 3.56 1.81
CA ASN A 162 -23.15 2.55 2.08
C ASN A 162 -24.07 2.26 0.87
N GLU A 163 -24.11 3.14 -0.10
CA GLU A 163 -24.94 3.05 -1.32
C GLU A 163 -24.09 2.80 -2.57
N TYR A 164 -22.77 2.63 -2.41
CA TYR A 164 -21.87 2.47 -3.52
C TYR A 164 -21.83 1.03 -4.04
N GLU A 165 -22.43 0.78 -5.20
CA GLU A 165 -22.62 -0.55 -5.78
C GLU A 165 -21.70 -0.87 -6.98
N LYS A 166 -20.88 0.11 -7.44
CA LYS A 166 -20.01 -0.10 -8.61
C LYS A 166 -18.84 -1.04 -8.35
N LEU A 167 -18.47 -1.22 -7.08
CA LEU A 167 -17.35 -2.06 -6.68
C LEU A 167 -17.86 -3.48 -6.41
N ARG A 168 -17.22 -4.49 -7.02
CA ARG A 168 -17.61 -5.90 -6.90
C ARG A 168 -16.46 -6.77 -6.39
N PRO A 169 -16.13 -6.68 -5.09
CA PRO A 169 -15.09 -7.51 -4.50
C PRO A 169 -15.43 -8.99 -4.67
N GLY A 170 -14.51 -9.75 -5.24
CA GLY A 170 -14.71 -11.18 -5.52
C GLY A 170 -14.90 -11.49 -7.01
N GLU A 171 -15.35 -10.55 -7.84
CA GLU A 171 -15.31 -10.66 -9.30
C GLU A 171 -13.95 -10.26 -9.86
N GLN A 172 -13.34 -9.24 -9.26
CA GLN A 172 -11.99 -8.79 -9.58
C GLN A 172 -11.24 -8.35 -8.32
N SER A 173 -9.92 -8.22 -8.42
CA SER A 173 -9.09 -7.77 -7.31
C SER A 173 -9.28 -6.28 -7.04
N VAL A 174 -9.10 -5.87 -5.79
CA VAL A 174 -9.19 -4.47 -5.37
C VAL A 174 -7.84 -4.04 -4.80
N ILE A 175 -7.30 -2.94 -5.33
CA ILE A 175 -6.15 -2.23 -4.75
C ILE A 175 -6.69 -1.03 -3.99
N LEU A 176 -6.51 -1.03 -2.66
CA LEU A 176 -6.96 0.04 -1.78
C LEU A 176 -5.74 0.87 -1.32
N LYS A 177 -5.57 2.07 -1.88
CA LYS A 177 -4.49 3.01 -1.55
C LYS A 177 -4.99 3.99 -0.50
N ILE A 178 -4.61 3.73 0.74
CA ILE A 178 -5.13 4.47 1.89
C ILE A 178 -4.38 5.77 2.20
N HIS A 179 -3.24 6.01 1.58
CA HIS A 179 -2.47 7.24 1.66
C HIS A 179 -2.46 8.07 0.37
N GLY A 180 -3.38 7.76 -0.54
CA GLY A 180 -3.44 8.38 -1.86
C GLY A 180 -2.51 7.72 -2.88
N ALA A 181 -2.37 8.34 -4.04
CA ALA A 181 -1.60 7.84 -5.17
C ALA A 181 -1.17 8.99 -6.07
N ILE A 182 -0.16 8.71 -6.90
CA ILE A 182 0.12 9.51 -8.10
C ILE A 182 -0.99 9.31 -9.13
N ASP A 183 -1.39 10.38 -9.78
CA ASP A 183 -2.26 10.35 -10.98
C ASP A 183 -1.41 10.47 -12.24
N ARG A 184 -1.32 9.39 -12.99
CA ARG A 184 -0.61 9.33 -14.28
C ARG A 184 -1.57 9.30 -15.48
N ALA A 185 -2.87 9.49 -15.23
CA ALA A 185 -3.88 9.34 -16.26
C ALA A 185 -4.01 10.57 -17.18
N GLY A 186 -3.47 11.74 -16.79
CA GLY A 186 -3.61 12.97 -17.55
C GLY A 186 -2.50 13.99 -17.29
N PRO A 187 -2.42 15.03 -18.11
CA PRO A 187 -1.37 16.05 -18.02
C PRO A 187 -1.52 17.01 -16.81
N GLU A 188 -2.66 17.00 -16.15
CA GLU A 188 -2.98 17.94 -15.07
C GLU A 188 -2.91 17.31 -13.66
N ALA A 189 -2.61 15.99 -13.54
CA ALA A 189 -2.48 15.28 -12.26
C ALA A 189 -3.61 15.61 -11.26
N GLU A 190 -4.84 15.67 -11.75
CA GLU A 190 -6.02 16.18 -11.03
C GLU A 190 -6.31 15.37 -9.75
N TRP A 191 -5.89 14.10 -9.71
CA TRP A 191 -6.14 13.17 -8.62
C TRP A 191 -4.90 12.85 -7.78
N ASP A 192 -3.80 13.58 -7.96
CA ASP A 192 -2.63 13.44 -7.09
C ASP A 192 -3.02 13.63 -5.63
N SER A 193 -2.61 12.67 -4.81
CA SER A 193 -2.99 12.64 -3.41
C SER A 193 -1.91 11.96 -2.57
N TYR A 194 -1.44 12.63 -1.51
CA TYR A 194 -0.33 12.14 -0.69
C TYR A 194 -0.56 12.42 0.80
N VAL A 195 -0.79 11.40 1.62
CA VAL A 195 -0.75 11.51 3.09
C VAL A 195 0.72 11.46 3.51
N ILE A 196 1.40 12.60 3.61
CA ILE A 196 2.85 12.66 3.78
C ILE A 196 3.33 13.66 4.84
N THR A 197 2.55 14.72 5.14
CA THR A 197 2.90 15.73 6.14
C THR A 197 2.34 15.37 7.53
N GLU A 198 2.85 16.03 8.59
CA GLU A 198 2.31 15.87 9.94
C GLU A 198 0.82 16.25 10.00
N ASP A 199 0.45 17.36 9.36
CA ASP A 199 -0.94 17.81 9.26
C ASP A 199 -1.83 16.83 8.52
N HIS A 200 -1.33 16.16 7.46
CA HIS A 200 -2.07 15.09 6.78
C HIS A 200 -2.33 13.92 7.72
N TYR A 201 -1.35 13.50 8.53
CA TYR A 201 -1.54 12.43 9.51
C TYR A 201 -2.50 12.82 10.63
N ILE A 202 -2.45 14.06 11.12
CA ILE A 202 -3.39 14.58 12.12
C ILE A 202 -4.81 14.57 11.56
N ASP A 203 -5.00 15.12 10.36
CA ASP A 203 -6.30 15.10 9.69
C ASP A 203 -6.79 13.67 9.45
N TYR A 204 -5.91 12.79 8.98
CA TYR A 204 -6.20 11.38 8.76
C TYR A 204 -6.62 10.67 10.05
N LEU A 205 -6.05 11.00 11.22
CA LEU A 205 -6.43 10.45 12.52
C LEU A 205 -7.76 10.98 13.05
N THR A 206 -8.04 12.27 12.83
CA THR A 206 -9.20 12.94 13.42
C THR A 206 -10.50 12.72 12.64
N ARG A 207 -10.38 12.28 11.37
CA ARG A 207 -11.55 11.96 10.54
C ARG A 207 -12.17 10.62 10.92
N THR A 208 -13.35 10.38 10.39
CA THR A 208 -14.07 9.10 10.50
C THR A 208 -13.17 7.92 10.13
N GLU A 209 -13.33 6.79 10.82
CA GLU A 209 -12.60 5.53 10.52
C GLU A 209 -12.73 5.14 9.03
N ILE A 210 -11.66 4.60 8.43
CA ILE A 210 -11.62 4.19 7.01
C ILE A 210 -12.80 3.30 6.64
N GLN A 211 -13.17 2.39 7.53
CA GLN A 211 -14.29 1.47 7.32
C GLN A 211 -15.65 2.16 7.12
N ASN A 212 -15.77 3.42 7.50
CA ASN A 212 -16.97 4.22 7.27
C ASN A 212 -16.84 5.11 6.01
N LEU A 213 -15.64 5.15 5.42
CA LEU A 213 -15.34 5.93 4.21
C LEU A 213 -15.26 5.06 2.95
N VAL A 214 -15.03 3.74 3.12
CA VAL A 214 -15.01 2.78 2.01
C VAL A 214 -16.33 2.03 1.91
N PRO A 215 -16.70 1.50 0.73
CA PRO A 215 -17.91 0.69 0.57
C PRO A 215 -18.00 -0.45 1.58
N VAL A 216 -19.22 -0.73 2.05
CA VAL A 216 -19.51 -1.71 3.13
C VAL A 216 -18.85 -3.07 2.87
N MET A 217 -18.81 -3.51 1.62
CA MET A 217 -18.19 -4.78 1.25
C MET A 217 -16.69 -4.82 1.58
N LEU A 218 -15.95 -3.73 1.29
CA LEU A 218 -14.54 -3.61 1.66
C LEU A 218 -14.37 -3.51 3.18
N ALA A 219 -15.20 -2.70 3.84
CA ALA A 219 -15.17 -2.57 5.30
C ALA A 219 -15.39 -3.92 6.00
N MET A 220 -16.33 -4.74 5.52
CA MET A 220 -16.56 -6.09 6.04
C MET A 220 -15.36 -7.00 5.82
N GLN A 221 -14.71 -6.92 4.66
CA GLN A 221 -13.54 -7.73 4.32
C GLN A 221 -12.34 -7.34 5.20
N LEU A 222 -12.09 -6.04 5.39
CA LEU A 222 -11.06 -5.54 6.30
C LEU A 222 -11.25 -6.04 7.75
N ARG A 223 -12.48 -6.08 8.24
CA ARG A 223 -12.80 -6.54 9.61
C ARG A 223 -12.71 -8.05 9.82
N ARG A 224 -12.85 -8.85 8.77
CA ARG A 224 -12.99 -10.31 8.86
C ARG A 224 -11.78 -11.08 8.34
N SER A 225 -10.70 -10.39 7.99
CA SER A 225 -9.52 -11.00 7.40
C SER A 225 -8.32 -10.96 8.34
N HIS A 226 -7.37 -11.83 8.10
CA HIS A 226 -6.01 -11.74 8.60
C HIS A 226 -5.23 -10.71 7.77
N PHE A 227 -4.22 -10.07 8.34
CA PHE A 227 -3.32 -9.19 7.61
C PHE A 227 -1.94 -9.81 7.46
N LEU A 228 -1.33 -9.58 6.30
CA LEU A 228 0.06 -9.91 6.03
C LEU A 228 0.81 -8.61 5.68
N PHE A 229 1.58 -8.12 6.65
CA PHE A 229 2.37 -6.90 6.50
C PHE A 229 3.65 -7.20 5.73
N LEU A 230 3.88 -6.48 4.64
CA LEU A 230 5.00 -6.66 3.73
C LEU A 230 5.64 -5.30 3.44
N GLY A 231 6.95 -5.20 3.64
CA GLY A 231 7.70 -3.97 3.38
C GLY A 231 7.44 -2.84 4.37
N TYR A 232 6.97 -3.16 5.58
CA TYR A 232 6.90 -2.21 6.69
C TYR A 232 8.05 -2.39 7.66
N SER A 233 8.51 -1.29 8.25
CA SER A 233 9.17 -1.33 9.54
C SER A 233 8.10 -1.31 10.63
N MET A 234 8.02 -2.37 11.44
CA MET A 234 7.06 -2.45 12.54
C MET A 234 7.37 -1.45 13.67
N ARG A 235 8.49 -0.71 13.59
CA ARG A 235 8.86 0.43 14.45
C ARG A 235 8.08 1.68 14.08
N ASP A 236 7.65 1.80 12.83
CA ASP A 236 7.00 2.99 12.32
C ASP A 236 5.68 3.25 13.07
N TRP A 237 5.60 4.38 13.77
CA TRP A 237 4.40 4.79 14.46
C TRP A 237 3.24 5.08 13.51
N ASN A 238 3.53 5.48 12.26
CA ASN A 238 2.53 5.71 11.24
C ASN A 238 1.73 4.44 10.95
N LEU A 239 2.39 3.27 11.01
CA LEU A 239 1.70 2.00 10.90
C LEU A 239 0.62 1.83 11.99
N ARG A 240 0.87 2.28 13.22
CA ARG A 240 -0.12 2.24 14.30
C ARG A 240 -1.33 3.13 14.00
N VAL A 241 -1.07 4.30 13.40
CA VAL A 241 -2.12 5.22 12.91
C VAL A 241 -2.99 4.52 11.88
N ILE A 242 -2.36 3.90 10.87
CA ILE A 242 -3.03 3.15 9.81
C ILE A 242 -3.93 2.05 10.40
N LEU A 243 -3.35 1.25 11.30
CA LEU A 243 -4.07 0.14 11.91
C LEU A 243 -5.23 0.61 12.78
N HIS A 244 -5.05 1.72 13.52
CA HIS A 244 -6.14 2.35 14.27
C HIS A 244 -7.27 2.80 13.34
N ARG A 245 -6.94 3.35 12.17
CA ARG A 245 -7.91 3.77 11.16
C ARG A 245 -8.65 2.60 10.50
N ILE A 246 -7.96 1.47 10.28
CA ILE A 246 -8.56 0.27 9.69
C ILE A 246 -9.42 -0.49 10.71
N TRP A 247 -8.98 -0.61 11.95
CA TRP A 247 -9.61 -1.48 12.95
C TRP A 247 -10.36 -0.75 14.05
N GLY A 248 -10.19 0.58 14.17
CA GLY A 248 -10.69 1.35 15.28
C GLY A 248 -10.07 0.89 16.62
N GLU A 249 -10.81 1.01 17.70
CA GLU A 249 -10.37 0.55 19.03
C GLU A 249 -10.45 -0.99 19.20
N GLN A 250 -10.95 -1.71 18.20
CA GLN A 250 -11.12 -3.15 18.29
C GLN A 250 -9.75 -3.87 18.16
N LYS A 251 -9.49 -4.79 19.09
CA LYS A 251 -8.35 -5.70 18.93
C LYS A 251 -8.54 -6.53 17.67
N LEU A 252 -7.42 -6.84 16.98
CA LEU A 252 -7.42 -7.83 15.90
C LEU A 252 -8.15 -9.11 16.34
N ARG A 253 -9.25 -9.41 15.68
CA ARG A 253 -9.97 -10.67 15.91
C ARG A 253 -9.23 -11.88 15.35
N TYR A 254 -8.36 -11.62 14.38
CA TYR A 254 -7.66 -12.64 13.61
C TYR A 254 -6.17 -12.42 13.73
N LYS A 255 -5.44 -13.51 13.97
CA LYS A 255 -3.99 -13.50 14.00
C LYS A 255 -3.44 -12.99 12.66
N SER A 256 -2.47 -12.11 12.69
CA SER A 256 -1.86 -11.50 11.52
C SER A 256 -0.35 -11.73 11.54
N TRP A 257 0.33 -11.45 10.44
CA TRP A 257 1.75 -11.74 10.28
C TRP A 257 2.46 -10.54 9.64
N ALA A 258 3.72 -10.32 10.03
CA ALA A 258 4.61 -9.37 9.40
C ALA A 258 5.89 -10.06 8.95
N ILE A 259 6.37 -9.71 7.78
CA ILE A 259 7.64 -10.15 7.23
C ILE A 259 8.59 -8.97 7.31
N GLN A 260 9.59 -9.07 8.17
CA GLN A 260 10.53 -7.98 8.44
C GLN A 260 11.90 -8.57 8.77
N ARG A 261 12.96 -7.95 8.24
CA ARG A 261 14.35 -8.27 8.58
C ARG A 261 14.72 -7.63 9.93
N ASP A 262 15.47 -8.37 10.74
CA ASP A 262 16.07 -7.92 12.02
C ASP A 262 15.09 -7.20 12.97
N PRO A 263 13.89 -7.76 13.27
CA PRO A 263 12.99 -7.17 14.24
C PRO A 263 13.58 -7.28 15.65
N ASP A 264 13.52 -6.21 16.42
CA ASP A 264 13.99 -6.23 17.80
C ASP A 264 13.01 -6.94 18.76
N LYS A 265 13.47 -7.17 20.00
CA LYS A 265 12.66 -7.86 21.01
C LYS A 265 11.42 -7.06 21.40
N LEU A 266 11.52 -5.73 21.49
CA LEU A 266 10.41 -4.87 21.87
C LEU A 266 9.32 -4.88 20.79
N GLU A 267 9.71 -4.88 19.51
CA GLU A 267 8.79 -4.99 18.38
C GLU A 267 8.02 -6.30 18.44
N ARG A 268 8.73 -7.44 18.60
CA ARG A 268 8.09 -8.76 18.67
C ARG A 268 7.08 -8.85 19.80
N GLU A 269 7.45 -8.39 21.01
CA GLU A 269 6.55 -8.38 22.16
C GLU A 269 5.36 -7.43 21.96
N PHE A 270 5.62 -6.20 21.51
CA PHE A 270 4.58 -5.19 21.30
C PHE A 270 3.51 -5.67 20.31
N TRP A 271 3.94 -6.23 19.18
CA TRP A 271 3.03 -6.68 18.13
C TRP A 271 2.41 -8.05 18.46
N GLY A 272 3.15 -8.94 19.12
CA GLY A 272 2.62 -10.20 19.62
C GLY A 272 1.42 -10.02 20.55
N LEU A 273 1.48 -9.05 21.47
CA LEU A 273 0.35 -8.66 22.34
C LEU A 273 -0.87 -8.15 21.56
N ARG A 274 -0.69 -7.75 20.30
CA ARG A 274 -1.74 -7.27 19.39
C ARG A 274 -2.18 -8.30 18.35
N GLY A 275 -1.68 -9.53 18.47
CA GLY A 275 -2.05 -10.62 17.57
C GLY A 275 -1.30 -10.62 16.23
N VAL A 276 -0.14 -9.94 16.15
CA VAL A 276 0.72 -9.94 14.98
C VAL A 276 2.04 -10.66 15.32
N ASP A 277 2.32 -11.76 14.63
CA ASP A 277 3.62 -12.43 14.70
C ASP A 277 4.57 -11.85 13.65
N ILE A 278 5.77 -11.47 14.06
CA ILE A 278 6.80 -10.98 13.15
C ILE A 278 7.77 -12.13 12.81
N TYR A 279 7.89 -12.43 11.53
CA TYR A 279 8.86 -13.39 11.00
C TYR A 279 10.08 -12.64 10.49
N ASP A 280 11.26 -13.06 11.00
CA ASP A 280 12.55 -12.52 10.64
C ASP A 280 13.03 -13.15 9.33
N VAL A 281 12.52 -12.63 8.24
CA VAL A 281 12.84 -13.10 6.87
C VAL A 281 12.87 -11.89 5.95
N PRO A 282 13.90 -11.72 5.13
CA PRO A 282 13.90 -10.69 4.10
C PRO A 282 12.89 -11.02 2.99
N LEU A 283 12.31 -10.00 2.36
CA LEU A 283 11.33 -10.20 1.27
C LEU A 283 11.92 -10.95 0.08
N GLU A 284 13.21 -10.78 -0.17
CA GLU A 284 13.97 -11.48 -1.23
C GLU A 284 14.01 -13.00 -1.06
N GLU A 285 13.87 -13.49 0.18
CA GLU A 285 13.76 -14.92 0.50
C GLU A 285 12.29 -15.37 0.62
N TYR A 286 11.45 -14.47 1.13
CA TYR A 286 10.04 -14.78 1.35
C TYR A 286 9.26 -14.97 0.05
N VAL A 287 9.52 -14.16 -0.98
CA VAL A 287 8.81 -14.26 -2.27
C VAL A 287 9.08 -15.59 -2.99
N PRO A 288 10.34 -16.06 -3.13
CA PRO A 288 10.61 -17.38 -3.67
C PRO A 288 9.95 -18.53 -2.87
N ALA A 289 9.90 -18.41 -1.53
CA ALA A 289 9.20 -19.38 -0.70
C ALA A 289 7.69 -19.41 -0.95
N LEU A 290 7.06 -18.26 -1.18
CA LEU A 290 5.64 -18.19 -1.61
C LEU A 290 5.43 -18.85 -2.98
N GLU A 291 6.35 -18.62 -3.93
CA GLU A 291 6.29 -19.23 -5.27
C GLU A 291 6.44 -20.75 -5.19
N ALA A 292 7.37 -21.23 -4.38
CA ALA A 292 7.55 -22.68 -4.16
C ALA A 292 6.29 -23.31 -3.54
N ALA A 293 5.72 -22.68 -2.50
CA ALA A 293 4.48 -23.18 -1.87
C ALA A 293 3.29 -23.19 -2.85
N LEU A 294 3.22 -22.21 -3.75
CA LEU A 294 2.18 -22.20 -4.79
C LEU A 294 2.41 -23.32 -5.83
N ALA A 295 3.66 -23.59 -6.21
CA ALA A 295 4.00 -24.69 -7.11
C ALA A 295 3.67 -26.07 -6.50
N GLU A 296 3.87 -26.24 -5.18
CA GLU A 296 3.43 -27.46 -4.47
C GLU A 296 1.91 -27.66 -4.52
N LEU A 297 1.13 -26.57 -4.36
CA LEU A 297 -0.32 -26.64 -4.51
C LEU A 297 -0.76 -27.08 -5.91
N GLN A 298 -0.02 -26.72 -6.94
CA GLN A 298 -0.29 -27.16 -8.32
C GLN A 298 -0.08 -28.65 -8.55
N GLN A 299 0.78 -29.29 -7.74
CA GLN A 299 1.08 -30.72 -7.82
C GLN A 299 0.15 -31.59 -6.96
N MET A 300 -0.63 -30.98 -6.08
CA MET A 300 -1.59 -31.71 -5.25
C MET A 300 -2.80 -32.13 -6.11
N PRO A 301 -3.23 -33.39 -6.05
CA PRO A 301 -4.46 -33.82 -6.72
C PRO A 301 -5.63 -32.98 -6.18
N ALA A 302 -6.53 -32.59 -7.08
CA ALA A 302 -7.77 -31.92 -6.68
C ALA A 302 -8.45 -32.78 -5.58
N GLY A 303 -8.55 -32.22 -4.37
CA GLY A 303 -9.23 -32.89 -3.28
C GLY A 303 -10.69 -33.18 -3.65
N PRO A 304 -11.30 -34.24 -3.05
CA PRO A 304 -12.64 -34.68 -3.37
C PRO A 304 -13.71 -33.63 -3.10
#